data_ddc46bcbd257c6dc7feef55a103ec690
#
_entry.id   ddc46bcbd257c6dc7feef55a103ec690
#
_cell.length_a   1.000
_cell.length_b   1.000
_cell.length_c   1.000
_cell.angle_alpha   90.00
_cell.angle_beta   90.00
_cell.angle_gamma   90.00
#
_symmetry.space_group_name_H-M   'P 1'
#
loop_
_entity.id
_entity.type
_entity.pdbx_description
1 polymer ?
#
loop_
_entity_poly.entity_id
_entity_poly.type
_entity_poly.pdbx_seq_one_letter_code
_entity_poly.pdbx_strand_id
1 'polypeptide(L)'
;MLNLKIPAFIVVFFAISLSISAQTPTSYGGTSSEGSSATLFPLSQLKEGMHGNARTVFRGSEPEEFSVEILGIIPGAIGLKQDLIVGRLSGGGAERTSVFAGMSGSPVYIDGKLVGAISYSFPFSKEPICGITPIEQMIAIFEKKDGSKMTASEPKPVSFAELASTTWTTDFPKNPAAASGLLAGVSNNSLLMAVAGQSFQPIATPMTFTGFSQDTLNLFTPQLLQAGLVPVSAVGGAAPISPMKKADETTLVGGDSVSMQLTRGDYSLAAAGTVTWRDGDKIYAFGHPFLSLGISDLPMAESHVITVIPSVNNSFKLAVPDSMVGTMTQDRATGVFGRLGQAPKMIPVRINVTSSRGQTDVINFEVAKDDFLTPLLLNIAIYNTAVAQERTLGDTTVQIAGEIAI
;
A
#
# COMPACT_ATOMS: atom_id res chain seq x y z
N MET A 1 -65.87 -53.94 -26.57
CA MET A 1 -64.86 -54.74 -27.27
C MET A 1 -64.26 -53.88 -28.37
N LEU A 2 -63.09 -53.34 -28.13
CA LEU A 2 -62.38 -52.54 -29.15
C LEU A 2 -60.93 -52.99 -29.15
N ASN A 3 -60.55 -53.72 -30.18
CA ASN A 3 -59.21 -54.22 -30.39
C ASN A 3 -58.33 -53.10 -30.97
N LEU A 4 -57.35 -52.65 -30.23
CA LEU A 4 -56.35 -51.74 -30.73
C LEU A 4 -55.05 -52.48 -31.01
N LYS A 5 -54.73 -52.64 -32.30
CA LYS A 5 -53.47 -53.18 -32.79
C LYS A 5 -52.37 -52.16 -32.71
N ILE A 6 -51.28 -52.40 -31.97
CA ILE A 6 -50.08 -51.62 -31.92
C ILE A 6 -49.12 -52.11 -33.01
N PRO A 7 -48.60 -51.24 -33.93
CA PRO A 7 -47.57 -51.66 -34.86
C PRO A 7 -46.21 -51.65 -34.19
N ALA A 8 -45.44 -52.73 -34.38
CA ALA A 8 -44.07 -52.88 -33.95
C ALA A 8 -43.17 -51.94 -34.75
N PHE A 9 -42.53 -50.98 -34.06
CA PHE A 9 -41.44 -50.18 -34.60
C PHE A 9 -40.12 -50.94 -34.46
N ILE A 10 -39.53 -51.32 -35.61
CA ILE A 10 -38.16 -51.85 -35.69
C ILE A 10 -37.21 -50.71 -35.54
N VAL A 11 -36.49 -50.64 -34.42
CA VAL A 11 -35.38 -49.69 -34.20
C VAL A 11 -34.10 -50.33 -34.73
N VAL A 12 -33.62 -49.82 -35.86
CA VAL A 12 -32.29 -50.21 -36.41
C VAL A 12 -31.25 -49.38 -35.67
N PHE A 13 -30.46 -50.01 -34.80
CA PHE A 13 -29.27 -49.42 -34.21
C PHE A 13 -28.14 -49.38 -35.25
N PHE A 14 -27.81 -48.16 -35.74
CA PHE A 14 -26.57 -47.92 -36.45
C PHE A 14 -25.48 -47.71 -35.41
N ALA A 15 -24.59 -48.68 -35.24
CA ALA A 15 -23.39 -48.55 -34.45
C ALA A 15 -22.36 -47.73 -35.26
N ILE A 16 -22.25 -46.45 -34.96
CA ILE A 16 -21.14 -45.63 -35.45
C ILE A 16 -19.95 -45.84 -34.50
N SER A 17 -18.97 -46.60 -34.97
CA SER A 17 -17.68 -46.77 -34.29
C SER A 17 -16.90 -45.50 -34.44
N LEU A 18 -16.96 -44.59 -33.45
CA LEU A 18 -16.01 -43.47 -33.33
C LEU A 18 -14.69 -44.05 -32.81
N SER A 19 -13.69 -44.11 -33.67
CA SER A 19 -12.30 -44.33 -33.28
C SER A 19 -11.78 -43.07 -32.60
N ILE A 20 -11.81 -43.05 -31.25
CA ILE A 20 -11.13 -42.03 -30.47
C ILE A 20 -9.63 -42.35 -30.51
N SER A 21 -8.88 -41.65 -31.33
CA SER A 21 -7.43 -41.62 -31.23
C SER A 21 -7.07 -40.94 -29.92
N ALA A 22 -6.66 -41.72 -28.92
CA ALA A 22 -6.06 -41.20 -27.71
C ALA A 22 -4.75 -40.52 -28.09
N GLN A 23 -4.76 -39.18 -28.17
CA GLN A 23 -3.55 -38.41 -28.12
C GLN A 23 -2.98 -38.55 -26.71
N THR A 24 -1.84 -39.19 -26.59
CA THR A 24 -1.04 -39.18 -25.37
C THR A 24 -0.78 -37.74 -24.97
N PRO A 25 -1.04 -37.36 -23.71
CA PRO A 25 -0.63 -36.03 -23.26
C PRO A 25 0.89 -35.97 -23.35
N THR A 26 1.40 -35.05 -24.17
CA THR A 26 2.80 -34.67 -24.16
C THR A 26 3.11 -34.23 -22.75
N SER A 27 3.96 -35.01 -22.06
CA SER A 27 4.51 -34.62 -20.79
C SER A 27 5.24 -33.29 -21.03
N TYR A 28 4.65 -32.19 -20.58
CA TYR A 28 5.41 -30.98 -20.34
C TYR A 28 6.43 -31.34 -19.28
N GLY A 29 7.67 -31.49 -19.73
CA GLY A 29 8.81 -31.60 -18.86
C GLY A 29 8.77 -30.45 -17.88
N GLY A 30 8.64 -30.76 -16.60
CA GLY A 30 8.85 -29.78 -15.55
C GLY A 30 10.27 -29.24 -15.67
N THR A 31 10.38 -28.07 -16.27
CA THR A 31 11.52 -27.23 -16.02
C THR A 31 11.37 -26.78 -14.58
N SER A 32 12.28 -27.25 -13.73
CA SER A 32 12.59 -26.66 -12.44
C SER A 32 12.51 -25.14 -12.60
N SER A 33 11.60 -24.48 -11.89
CA SER A 33 11.53 -23.04 -11.78
C SER A 33 12.75 -22.58 -11.00
N GLU A 34 13.86 -22.33 -11.70
CA GLU A 34 14.79 -21.31 -11.26
C GLU A 34 13.97 -20.04 -11.12
N GLY A 35 14.00 -19.40 -9.94
CA GLY A 35 13.24 -18.21 -9.62
C GLY A 35 13.32 -17.22 -10.78
N SER A 36 12.21 -17.02 -11.48
CA SER A 36 12.14 -16.21 -12.69
C SER A 36 12.40 -14.76 -12.30
N SER A 37 13.65 -14.34 -12.38
CA SER A 37 14.02 -12.93 -12.45
C SER A 37 13.25 -12.34 -13.63
N ALA A 38 12.25 -11.49 -13.36
CA ALA A 38 11.49 -10.86 -14.43
C ALA A 38 12.46 -10.14 -15.38
N THR A 39 12.36 -10.45 -16.66
CA THR A 39 13.16 -9.73 -17.68
C THR A 39 12.68 -8.29 -17.71
N LEU A 40 13.59 -7.32 -17.60
CA LEU A 40 13.27 -5.90 -17.63
C LEU A 40 13.07 -5.41 -19.08
N PHE A 41 12.11 -4.51 -19.25
CA PHE A 41 11.90 -3.83 -20.53
C PHE A 41 12.79 -2.58 -20.57
N PRO A 42 13.73 -2.45 -21.53
CA PRO A 42 14.61 -1.29 -21.61
C PRO A 42 13.82 0.00 -21.89
N LEU A 43 13.99 1.04 -21.06
CA LEU A 43 13.30 2.32 -21.23
C LEU A 43 13.55 2.94 -22.62
N SER A 44 14.76 2.75 -23.19
CA SER A 44 15.12 3.23 -24.52
C SER A 44 14.34 2.60 -25.68
N GLN A 45 13.67 1.45 -25.45
CA GLN A 45 12.85 0.76 -26.45
C GLN A 45 11.36 1.11 -26.32
N LEU A 46 10.98 1.82 -25.24
CA LEU A 46 9.59 2.19 -25.01
C LEU A 46 9.16 3.28 -26.00
N LYS A 47 7.97 3.10 -26.60
CA LYS A 47 7.40 4.01 -27.61
C LYS A 47 5.94 4.29 -27.30
N GLU A 48 5.49 5.46 -27.71
CA GLU A 48 4.07 5.83 -27.75
C GLU A 48 3.25 4.80 -28.55
N GLY A 49 2.04 4.50 -28.09
CA GLY A 49 1.13 3.54 -28.68
C GLY A 49 1.42 2.08 -28.33
N MET A 50 2.45 1.78 -27.55
CA MET A 50 2.66 0.43 -27.03
C MET A 50 1.59 0.08 -26.02
N HIS A 51 1.12 -1.16 -26.05
CA HIS A 51 0.15 -1.71 -25.12
C HIS A 51 0.80 -2.76 -24.21
N GLY A 52 0.37 -2.77 -22.97
CA GLY A 52 0.83 -3.71 -21.96
C GLY A 52 -0.26 -4.00 -20.94
N ASN A 53 0.10 -4.79 -19.94
CA ASN A 53 -0.77 -5.15 -18.82
C ASN A 53 -0.14 -4.69 -17.52
N ALA A 54 -0.99 -4.29 -16.58
CA ALA A 54 -0.60 -4.06 -15.20
C ALA A 54 -1.37 -4.97 -14.26
N ARG A 55 -0.88 -5.13 -13.04
CA ARG A 55 -1.50 -5.98 -12.03
C ARG A 55 -1.67 -5.25 -10.70
N THR A 56 -2.81 -5.45 -10.05
CA THR A 56 -3.04 -5.01 -8.67
C THR A 56 -4.14 -5.82 -8.03
N VAL A 57 -4.19 -5.85 -6.71
CA VAL A 57 -5.30 -6.47 -5.98
C VAL A 57 -6.43 -5.46 -5.85
N PHE A 58 -7.60 -5.77 -6.40
CA PHE A 58 -8.84 -5.00 -6.22
C PHE A 58 -9.68 -5.54 -5.05
N ARG A 59 -9.59 -6.85 -4.79
CA ARG A 59 -10.28 -7.51 -3.68
C ARG A 59 -9.57 -8.82 -3.31
N GLY A 60 -9.52 -9.14 -2.02
CA GLY A 60 -8.85 -10.35 -1.53
C GLY A 60 -7.34 -10.20 -1.49
N SER A 61 -6.62 -11.20 -1.98
CA SER A 61 -5.15 -11.23 -1.99
C SER A 61 -4.58 -11.47 -3.38
N GLU A 62 -5.41 -11.86 -4.35
CA GLU A 62 -4.96 -12.22 -5.69
C GLU A 62 -4.93 -10.99 -6.62
N PRO A 63 -3.82 -10.70 -7.30
CA PRO A 63 -3.74 -9.62 -8.27
C PRO A 63 -4.56 -9.90 -9.53
N GLU A 64 -5.28 -8.90 -9.99
CA GLU A 64 -6.03 -8.90 -11.25
C GLU A 64 -5.32 -8.06 -12.30
N GLU A 65 -5.43 -8.47 -13.58
CA GLU A 65 -4.83 -7.76 -14.71
C GLU A 65 -5.77 -6.70 -15.27
N PHE A 66 -5.17 -5.60 -15.73
CA PHE A 66 -5.82 -4.55 -16.52
C PHE A 66 -4.86 -3.99 -17.55
N SER A 67 -5.38 -3.30 -18.56
CA SER A 67 -4.59 -2.85 -19.70
C SER A 67 -3.98 -1.46 -19.48
N VAL A 68 -2.81 -1.24 -20.09
CA VAL A 68 -2.09 0.03 -20.09
C VAL A 68 -1.65 0.35 -21.53
N GLU A 69 -2.02 1.53 -22.02
CA GLU A 69 -1.49 2.12 -23.24
C GLU A 69 -0.42 3.15 -22.90
N ILE A 70 0.73 3.08 -23.53
CA ILE A 70 1.81 4.06 -23.33
C ILE A 70 1.54 5.30 -24.18
N LEU A 71 1.44 6.46 -23.55
CA LEU A 71 1.20 7.75 -24.20
C LEU A 71 2.49 8.53 -24.47
N GLY A 72 3.58 8.21 -23.78
CA GLY A 72 4.87 8.86 -23.95
C GLY A 72 5.76 8.82 -22.72
N ILE A 73 6.89 9.54 -22.79
CA ILE A 73 7.85 9.67 -21.69
C ILE A 73 8.12 11.15 -21.47
N ILE A 74 8.12 11.60 -20.22
CA ILE A 74 8.50 12.96 -19.83
C ILE A 74 9.87 12.87 -19.13
N PRO A 75 10.95 13.29 -19.79
CA PRO A 75 12.27 13.23 -19.19
C PRO A 75 12.40 14.14 -17.96
N GLY A 76 13.01 13.63 -16.89
CA GLY A 76 13.28 14.42 -15.68
C GLY A 76 12.04 14.90 -14.91
N ALA A 77 10.86 14.35 -15.17
CA ALA A 77 9.61 14.83 -14.60
C ALA A 77 9.51 14.63 -13.07
N ILE A 78 10.14 13.57 -12.54
CA ILE A 78 10.10 13.26 -11.10
C ILE A 78 11.24 13.94 -10.37
N GLY A 79 12.39 14.06 -11.04
CA GLY A 79 13.61 14.63 -10.48
C GLY A 79 14.78 14.57 -11.44
N LEU A 80 15.95 14.95 -10.99
CA LEU A 80 17.16 14.93 -11.82
C LEU A 80 17.46 13.51 -12.31
N LYS A 81 17.39 13.27 -13.62
CA LYS A 81 17.56 11.97 -14.26
C LYS A 81 16.51 10.93 -13.82
N GLN A 82 15.32 11.40 -13.47
CA GLN A 82 14.17 10.56 -13.12
C GLN A 82 13.02 10.87 -14.07
N ASP A 83 12.81 9.98 -15.03
CA ASP A 83 11.81 10.12 -16.07
C ASP A 83 10.46 9.59 -15.59
N LEU A 84 9.38 10.07 -16.19
CA LEU A 84 8.05 9.57 -15.96
C LEU A 84 7.47 9.05 -17.27
N ILE A 85 7.06 7.79 -17.30
CA ILE A 85 6.29 7.21 -18.39
C ILE A 85 4.82 7.57 -18.15
N VAL A 86 4.16 8.09 -19.17
CA VAL A 86 2.72 8.42 -19.12
C VAL A 86 1.94 7.28 -19.76
N GLY A 87 0.93 6.79 -19.06
CA GLY A 87 0.05 5.72 -19.52
C GLY A 87 -1.42 6.04 -19.33
N ARG A 88 -2.27 5.37 -20.10
CA ARG A 88 -3.73 5.34 -19.98
C ARG A 88 -4.15 3.94 -19.58
N LEU A 89 -4.94 3.85 -18.51
CA LEU A 89 -5.46 2.57 -18.01
C LEU A 89 -6.80 2.23 -18.67
N SER A 90 -7.10 0.94 -18.80
CA SER A 90 -8.41 0.46 -19.23
C SER A 90 -8.67 -0.96 -18.69
N GLY A 91 -9.94 -1.33 -18.50
CA GLY A 91 -10.31 -2.61 -17.89
C GLY A 91 -10.10 -2.64 -16.37
N GLY A 92 -10.37 -3.76 -15.74
CA GLY A 92 -10.24 -3.92 -14.28
C GLY A 92 -11.08 -2.95 -13.45
N GLY A 93 -12.02 -2.22 -14.06
CA GLY A 93 -12.82 -1.17 -13.40
C GLY A 93 -12.12 0.19 -13.31
N ALA A 94 -11.00 0.39 -14.04
CA ALA A 94 -10.25 1.64 -14.08
C ALA A 94 -11.12 2.82 -14.55
N GLU A 95 -12.10 2.58 -15.39
CA GLU A 95 -13.06 3.61 -15.86
C GLU A 95 -13.91 4.16 -14.72
N ARG A 96 -14.14 3.37 -13.66
CA ARG A 96 -14.94 3.76 -12.50
C ARG A 96 -14.10 4.31 -11.35
N THR A 97 -12.93 3.75 -11.13
CA THR A 97 -12.07 4.11 -9.99
C THR A 97 -11.01 5.14 -10.35
N SER A 98 -10.70 5.27 -11.66
CA SER A 98 -9.50 5.94 -12.15
C SER A 98 -8.23 5.37 -11.50
N VAL A 99 -7.16 6.15 -11.43
CA VAL A 99 -5.97 5.82 -10.63
C VAL A 99 -6.31 6.08 -9.16
N PHE A 100 -6.15 5.09 -8.28
CA PHE A 100 -6.63 5.15 -6.90
C PHE A 100 -5.50 4.99 -5.88
N ALA A 101 -5.71 5.53 -4.68
CA ALA A 101 -4.79 5.41 -3.55
C ALA A 101 -4.58 3.93 -3.17
N GLY A 102 -3.30 3.51 -3.08
CA GLY A 102 -2.91 2.12 -2.86
C GLY A 102 -2.68 1.30 -4.14
N MET A 103 -2.99 1.84 -5.35
CA MET A 103 -2.56 1.26 -6.62
C MET A 103 -1.05 1.47 -6.85
N SER A 104 -0.44 2.40 -6.16
CA SER A 104 0.99 2.74 -6.27
C SER A 104 1.87 1.50 -6.10
N GLY A 105 2.79 1.28 -7.04
CA GLY A 105 3.62 0.09 -7.13
C GLY A 105 3.12 -0.97 -8.11
N SER A 106 1.90 -0.86 -8.64
CA SER A 106 1.37 -1.84 -9.61
C SER A 106 2.33 -2.02 -10.78
N PRO A 107 2.86 -3.24 -11.00
CA PRO A 107 3.81 -3.50 -12.08
C PRO A 107 3.15 -3.40 -13.45
N VAL A 108 3.85 -2.81 -14.40
CA VAL A 108 3.46 -2.70 -15.80
C VAL A 108 4.37 -3.58 -16.65
N TYR A 109 3.77 -4.41 -17.49
CA TYR A 109 4.50 -5.32 -18.37
C TYR A 109 4.15 -5.05 -19.83
N ILE A 110 5.16 -5.12 -20.72
CA ILE A 110 5.02 -5.15 -22.18
C ILE A 110 5.76 -6.40 -22.66
N ASP A 111 5.11 -7.23 -23.45
CA ASP A 111 5.65 -8.51 -23.92
C ASP A 111 6.23 -9.39 -22.80
N GLY A 112 5.57 -9.39 -21.64
CA GLY A 112 5.98 -10.14 -20.45
C GLY A 112 7.19 -9.57 -19.71
N LYS A 113 7.75 -8.42 -20.15
CA LYS A 113 8.88 -7.74 -19.52
C LYS A 113 8.42 -6.59 -18.65
N LEU A 114 9.00 -6.44 -17.46
CA LEU A 114 8.66 -5.41 -16.50
C LEU A 114 9.18 -4.03 -16.96
N VAL A 115 8.26 -3.09 -17.17
CA VAL A 115 8.54 -1.70 -17.56
C VAL A 115 8.78 -0.81 -16.33
N GLY A 116 7.92 -0.92 -15.32
CA GLY A 116 7.96 -0.06 -14.15
C GLY A 116 6.73 -0.19 -13.25
N ALA A 117 6.53 0.80 -12.40
CA ALA A 117 5.48 0.86 -11.40
C ALA A 117 4.51 2.01 -11.67
N ILE A 118 3.21 1.77 -11.68
CA ILE A 118 2.21 2.84 -11.60
C ILE A 118 2.41 3.57 -10.26
N SER A 119 2.67 4.87 -10.29
CA SER A 119 3.14 5.62 -9.12
C SER A 119 2.61 7.03 -9.03
N TYR A 120 2.14 7.60 -10.14
CA TYR A 120 1.60 8.94 -10.21
C TYR A 120 0.20 8.95 -10.82
N SER A 121 -0.64 9.85 -10.35
CA SER A 121 -1.96 10.15 -10.90
C SER A 121 -1.98 11.55 -11.49
N PHE A 122 -2.91 11.79 -12.39
CA PHE A 122 -3.24 13.12 -12.88
C PHE A 122 -4.61 13.51 -12.30
N PRO A 123 -4.65 14.26 -11.21
CA PRO A 123 -5.91 14.56 -10.51
C PRO A 123 -6.93 15.23 -11.42
N PHE A 124 -8.20 14.90 -11.21
CA PHE A 124 -9.33 15.42 -12.00
C PHE A 124 -9.29 15.13 -13.50
N SER A 125 -8.44 14.23 -13.96
CA SER A 125 -8.47 13.77 -15.34
C SER A 125 -9.80 13.07 -15.65
N LYS A 126 -10.35 13.32 -16.85
CA LYS A 126 -11.55 12.64 -17.34
C LYS A 126 -11.28 11.19 -17.75
N GLU A 127 -10.03 10.87 -18.00
CA GLU A 127 -9.54 9.55 -18.36
C GLU A 127 -8.58 9.05 -17.27
N PRO A 128 -8.45 7.74 -17.07
CA PRO A 128 -7.54 7.18 -16.07
C PRO A 128 -6.07 7.26 -16.51
N ILE A 129 -5.54 8.50 -16.51
CA ILE A 129 -4.13 8.77 -16.86
C ILE A 129 -3.26 8.52 -15.64
N CYS A 130 -2.19 7.75 -15.83
CA CYS A 130 -1.21 7.45 -14.80
C CYS A 130 0.21 7.84 -15.23
N GLY A 131 1.05 8.05 -14.23
CA GLY A 131 2.49 8.10 -14.38
C GLY A 131 3.12 6.79 -13.88
N ILE A 132 4.10 6.30 -14.60
CA ILE A 132 4.78 5.03 -14.33
C ILE A 132 6.26 5.34 -14.10
N THR A 133 6.78 4.98 -12.92
CA THR A 133 8.21 5.08 -12.61
C THR A 133 8.96 3.93 -13.27
N PRO A 134 9.99 4.20 -14.12
CA PRO A 134 10.74 3.14 -14.77
C PRO A 134 11.44 2.23 -13.77
N ILE A 135 11.37 0.91 -14.00
CA ILE A 135 11.97 -0.08 -13.08
C ILE A 135 13.50 0.09 -12.97
N GLU A 136 14.18 0.44 -14.07
CA GLU A 136 15.61 0.68 -14.07
C GLU A 136 16.00 1.80 -13.09
N GLN A 137 15.16 2.84 -12.96
CA GLN A 137 15.39 3.95 -12.04
C GLN A 137 15.05 3.57 -10.60
N MET A 138 14.05 2.71 -10.39
CA MET A 138 13.77 2.14 -9.06
C MET A 138 14.96 1.32 -8.55
N ILE A 139 15.49 0.42 -9.38
CA ILE A 139 16.65 -0.40 -9.00
C ILE A 139 17.87 0.47 -8.71
N ALA A 140 18.19 1.39 -9.63
CA ALA A 140 19.41 2.21 -9.54
C ALA A 140 19.49 3.07 -8.27
N ILE A 141 18.35 3.53 -7.73
CA ILE A 141 18.36 4.37 -6.52
C ILE A 141 18.68 3.56 -5.27
N PHE A 142 18.23 2.29 -5.21
CA PHE A 142 18.43 1.42 -4.05
C PHE A 142 19.80 0.73 -4.04
N GLU A 143 20.44 0.60 -5.20
CA GLU A 143 21.78 0.01 -5.32
C GLU A 143 22.91 1.00 -5.04
N LYS A 144 22.60 2.31 -4.97
CA LYS A 144 23.60 3.31 -4.57
C LYS A 144 24.03 3.05 -3.13
N LYS A 145 25.31 2.73 -2.96
CA LYS A 145 25.91 2.65 -1.61
C LYS A 145 25.86 4.03 -0.98
N ASP A 146 25.10 4.18 0.09
CA ASP A 146 25.10 5.39 0.90
C ASP A 146 26.52 5.61 1.46
N GLY A 147 27.17 6.67 1.04
CA GLY A 147 28.51 7.05 1.45
C GLY A 147 28.62 7.64 2.86
N SER A 148 27.54 7.73 3.62
CA SER A 148 27.57 8.17 5.01
C SER A 148 26.47 7.51 5.83
N LYS A 149 26.87 6.69 6.82
CA LYS A 149 26.04 6.54 8.00
C LYS A 149 25.88 7.91 8.61
N MET A 150 24.67 8.47 8.59
CA MET A 150 24.35 9.54 9.54
C MET A 150 24.66 8.98 10.93
N THR A 151 25.61 9.60 11.60
CA THR A 151 25.87 9.33 13.01
C THR A 151 24.54 9.52 13.73
N ALA A 152 24.02 8.45 14.31
CA ALA A 152 22.85 8.55 15.16
C ALA A 152 23.13 9.65 16.20
N SER A 153 22.25 10.62 16.26
CA SER A 153 22.27 11.64 17.33
C SER A 153 22.17 10.87 18.65
N GLU A 154 23.01 11.20 19.60
CA GLU A 154 22.89 10.57 20.93
C GLU A 154 21.47 10.82 21.47
N PRO A 155 20.81 9.77 21.98
CA PRO A 155 19.47 9.90 22.51
C PRO A 155 19.47 10.92 23.65
N LYS A 156 18.68 11.99 23.49
CA LYS A 156 18.45 12.95 24.58
C LYS A 156 17.30 12.40 25.43
N PRO A 157 17.47 12.32 26.75
CA PRO A 157 16.35 12.00 27.61
C PRO A 157 15.28 13.09 27.50
N VAL A 158 14.08 12.72 27.12
CA VAL A 158 12.92 13.62 27.02
C VAL A 158 12.07 13.40 28.26
N SER A 159 11.83 14.47 29.00
CA SER A 159 10.97 14.38 30.18
C SER A 159 9.50 14.32 29.80
N PHE A 160 8.67 13.69 30.64
CA PHE A 160 7.22 13.67 30.47
C PHE A 160 6.60 15.07 30.41
N ALA A 161 7.20 16.06 31.10
CA ALA A 161 6.79 17.45 31.06
C ALA A 161 7.04 18.10 29.70
N GLU A 162 8.13 17.74 29.01
CA GLU A 162 8.41 18.16 27.63
C GLU A 162 7.42 17.54 26.65
N LEU A 163 7.09 16.24 26.79
CA LEU A 163 6.06 15.58 25.99
C LEU A 163 4.68 16.22 26.23
N ALA A 164 4.33 16.56 27.46
CA ALA A 164 3.05 17.19 27.80
C ALA A 164 2.95 18.65 27.34
N SER A 165 4.07 19.35 27.19
CA SER A 165 4.13 20.72 26.67
C SER A 165 4.25 20.80 25.14
N THR A 166 4.47 19.66 24.48
CA THR A 166 4.54 19.58 23.02
C THR A 166 3.12 19.79 22.45
N THR A 167 2.99 20.65 21.47
CA THR A 167 1.74 20.76 20.70
C THR A 167 1.47 19.40 20.07
N TRP A 168 0.25 18.88 20.24
CA TRP A 168 -0.16 17.56 19.76
C TRP A 168 -0.10 17.39 18.23
N THR A 169 0.34 18.44 17.54
CA THR A 169 0.54 18.47 16.09
C THR A 169 2.03 18.41 15.79
N THR A 170 2.52 17.25 15.42
CA THR A 170 3.88 17.11 14.88
C THR A 170 3.86 17.52 13.40
N ASP A 171 4.82 18.32 12.98
CA ASP A 171 4.96 18.65 11.56
C ASP A 171 5.37 17.41 10.77
N PHE A 172 4.43 16.81 10.07
CA PHE A 172 4.74 15.81 9.06
C PHE A 172 5.63 16.39 7.97
N PRO A 173 6.50 15.58 7.34
CA PRO A 173 7.20 16.02 6.14
C PRO A 173 6.16 16.49 5.13
N LYS A 174 6.21 17.77 4.79
CA LYS A 174 5.30 18.32 3.79
C LYS A 174 5.70 17.75 2.44
N ASN A 175 4.84 16.92 1.86
CA ASN A 175 4.95 16.57 0.45
C ASN A 175 4.04 17.52 -0.34
N PRO A 176 4.56 18.66 -0.81
CA PRO A 176 3.73 19.68 -1.46
C PRO A 176 3.08 19.16 -2.74
N ALA A 177 3.68 18.19 -3.39
CA ALA A 177 3.13 17.58 -4.59
C ALA A 177 1.90 16.71 -4.27
N ALA A 178 1.98 15.83 -3.28
CA ALA A 178 0.85 15.01 -2.86
C ALA A 178 -0.26 15.84 -2.17
N ALA A 179 0.14 16.87 -1.38
CA ALA A 179 -0.79 17.73 -0.66
C ALA A 179 -1.73 18.50 -1.59
N SER A 180 -1.22 19.03 -2.70
CA SER A 180 -2.04 19.85 -3.61
C SER A 180 -3.18 19.07 -4.25
N GLY A 181 -2.97 17.81 -4.60
CA GLY A 181 -4.02 16.94 -5.16
C GLY A 181 -5.08 16.54 -4.14
N LEU A 182 -4.65 16.15 -2.93
CA LEU A 182 -5.56 15.70 -1.86
C LEU A 182 -6.34 16.85 -1.22
N LEU A 183 -5.67 17.99 -0.95
CA LEU A 183 -6.32 19.14 -0.33
C LEU A 183 -7.22 19.91 -1.29
N ALA A 184 -7.03 19.78 -2.61
CA ALA A 184 -7.92 20.41 -3.58
C ALA A 184 -9.36 19.90 -3.45
N GLY A 185 -9.57 18.63 -3.11
CA GLY A 185 -10.89 18.04 -2.90
C GLY A 185 -11.60 18.51 -1.61
N VAL A 186 -10.86 19.08 -0.65
CA VAL A 186 -11.39 19.53 0.66
C VAL A 186 -11.19 21.02 0.91
N SER A 187 -10.54 21.74 0.02
CA SER A 187 -10.23 23.18 0.15
C SER A 187 -11.20 24.02 -0.67
N ASN A 188 -11.76 25.05 -0.07
CA ASN A 188 -12.49 26.11 -0.76
C ASN A 188 -11.58 27.12 -1.49
N ASN A 189 -10.27 26.86 -1.55
CA ASN A 189 -9.33 27.75 -2.23
C ASN A 189 -9.32 27.49 -3.73
N SER A 190 -9.93 28.39 -4.48
CA SER A 190 -10.07 28.28 -5.94
C SER A 190 -8.74 28.23 -6.70
N LEU A 191 -7.67 28.82 -6.15
CA LEU A 191 -6.34 28.79 -6.78
C LEU A 191 -5.71 27.40 -6.64
N LEU A 192 -5.83 26.74 -5.48
CA LEU A 192 -5.39 25.36 -5.31
C LEU A 192 -6.15 24.40 -6.22
N MET A 193 -7.47 24.60 -6.37
CA MET A 193 -8.28 23.82 -7.30
C MET A 193 -7.87 24.02 -8.76
N ALA A 194 -7.50 25.22 -9.15
CA ALA A 194 -7.10 25.54 -10.53
C ALA A 194 -5.75 24.87 -10.92
N VAL A 195 -4.83 24.70 -9.99
CA VAL A 195 -3.50 24.07 -10.28
C VAL A 195 -3.42 22.60 -9.96
N ALA A 196 -4.30 22.07 -9.12
CA ALA A 196 -4.28 20.67 -8.70
C ALA A 196 -4.45 19.67 -9.86
N GLY A 197 -5.16 20.05 -10.92
CA GLY A 197 -5.37 19.24 -12.12
C GLY A 197 -4.35 19.46 -13.23
N GLN A 198 -3.22 20.16 -12.98
CA GLN A 198 -2.29 20.54 -14.03
C GLN A 198 -0.92 19.84 -13.94
N SER A 199 -0.73 18.95 -12.98
CA SER A 199 0.53 18.22 -12.81
C SER A 199 0.31 16.81 -12.31
N PHE A 200 1.22 15.92 -12.65
CA PHE A 200 1.29 14.60 -12.05
C PHE A 200 1.61 14.70 -10.56
N GLN A 201 0.87 13.95 -9.76
CA GLN A 201 1.03 13.86 -8.31
C GLN A 201 1.35 12.42 -7.93
N PRO A 202 2.24 12.16 -6.96
CA PRO A 202 2.36 10.82 -6.40
C PRO A 202 0.99 10.30 -5.97
N ILE A 203 0.71 9.04 -6.28
CA ILE A 203 -0.53 8.41 -5.83
C ILE A 203 -0.55 8.44 -4.31
N ALA A 204 -1.65 8.90 -3.73
CA ALA A 204 -1.79 8.94 -2.29
C ALA A 204 -1.72 7.54 -1.67
N THR A 205 -1.12 7.45 -0.49
CA THR A 205 -1.01 6.19 0.24
C THR A 205 -2.16 6.07 1.23
N PRO A 206 -3.07 5.09 1.10
CA PRO A 206 -4.10 4.86 2.10
C PRO A 206 -3.46 4.38 3.39
N MET A 207 -3.87 4.97 4.50
CA MET A 207 -3.41 4.63 5.84
C MET A 207 -4.60 4.16 6.67
N THR A 208 -4.64 2.88 6.96
CA THR A 208 -5.73 2.25 7.70
C THR A 208 -5.51 2.37 9.20
N PHE A 209 -6.51 2.88 9.90
CA PHE A 209 -6.57 3.03 11.35
C PHE A 209 -7.54 2.02 11.93
N THR A 210 -7.08 1.14 12.81
CA THR A 210 -7.90 0.16 13.55
C THR A 210 -7.70 0.35 15.04
N GLY A 211 -8.79 0.44 15.81
CA GLY A 211 -8.76 0.75 17.24
C GLY A 211 -8.73 2.25 17.56
N PHE A 212 -8.84 3.12 16.56
CA PHE A 212 -8.81 4.57 16.71
C PHE A 212 -10.21 5.18 16.60
N SER A 213 -10.47 6.19 17.43
CA SER A 213 -11.71 6.96 17.43
C SER A 213 -11.79 7.91 16.23
N GLN A 214 -13.01 8.29 15.84
CA GLN A 214 -13.22 9.27 14.78
C GLN A 214 -12.64 10.65 15.13
N ASP A 215 -12.65 11.03 16.39
CA ASP A 215 -12.10 12.31 16.85
C ASP A 215 -10.58 12.35 16.68
N THR A 216 -9.91 11.22 16.95
CA THR A 216 -8.47 11.07 16.67
C THR A 216 -8.19 11.22 15.18
N LEU A 217 -8.95 10.53 14.32
CA LEU A 217 -8.78 10.66 12.88
C LEU A 217 -9.00 12.11 12.43
N ASN A 218 -10.08 12.76 12.90
CA ASN A 218 -10.40 14.14 12.52
C ASN A 218 -9.27 15.11 12.89
N LEU A 219 -8.64 14.93 14.06
CA LEU A 219 -7.54 15.79 14.49
C LEU A 219 -6.30 15.65 13.59
N PHE A 220 -5.92 14.42 13.24
CA PHE A 220 -4.68 14.16 12.50
C PHE A 220 -4.86 14.17 10.96
N THR A 221 -6.09 14.08 10.46
CA THR A 221 -6.39 14.06 9.02
C THR A 221 -5.72 15.19 8.23
N PRO A 222 -5.75 16.48 8.64
CA PRO A 222 -5.15 17.55 7.86
C PRO A 222 -3.64 17.35 7.63
N GLN A 223 -2.91 16.90 8.65
CA GLN A 223 -1.47 16.65 8.56
C GLN A 223 -1.16 15.42 7.71
N LEU A 224 -1.95 14.35 7.87
CA LEU A 224 -1.83 13.13 7.06
C LEU A 224 -2.02 13.45 5.57
N LEU A 225 -3.06 14.20 5.22
CA LEU A 225 -3.30 14.63 3.84
C LEU A 225 -2.17 15.49 3.29
N GLN A 226 -1.57 16.38 4.10
CA GLN A 226 -0.41 17.18 3.69
C GLN A 226 0.82 16.31 3.40
N ALA A 227 0.93 15.15 4.03
CA ALA A 227 1.99 14.17 3.77
C ALA A 227 1.68 13.23 2.58
N GLY A 228 0.50 13.35 1.96
CA GLY A 228 0.06 12.44 0.89
C GLY A 228 -0.54 11.13 1.40
N LEU A 229 -0.93 11.08 2.68
CA LEU A 229 -1.53 9.93 3.32
C LEU A 229 -3.04 10.12 3.43
N VAL A 230 -3.82 9.13 3.00
CA VAL A 230 -5.29 9.14 3.12
C VAL A 230 -5.69 8.31 4.33
N PRO A 231 -6.12 8.94 5.43
CA PRO A 231 -6.57 8.19 6.59
C PRO A 231 -7.89 7.48 6.29
N VAL A 232 -7.93 6.19 6.59
CA VAL A 232 -9.08 5.32 6.39
C VAL A 232 -9.40 4.64 7.71
N SER A 233 -10.61 4.84 8.21
CA SER A 233 -11.09 4.09 9.37
C SER A 233 -11.47 2.67 8.95
N ALA A 234 -10.84 1.66 9.53
CA ALA A 234 -11.24 0.27 9.35
C ALA A 234 -12.10 -0.18 10.53
N VAL A 235 -13.27 -0.69 10.19
CA VAL A 235 -14.11 -1.40 11.16
C VAL A 235 -13.56 -2.83 11.25
N GLY A 236 -12.80 -3.10 12.31
CA GLY A 236 -12.24 -4.42 12.57
C GLY A 236 -11.52 -4.39 13.91
N GLY A 237 -11.53 -5.50 14.64
CA GLY A 237 -10.77 -5.63 15.88
C GLY A 237 -9.26 -5.57 15.61
N ALA A 238 -8.52 -5.21 16.65
CA ALA A 238 -7.07 -5.28 16.63
C ALA A 238 -6.60 -6.69 16.24
N ALA A 239 -5.65 -6.76 15.33
CA ALA A 239 -5.01 -8.03 15.01
C ALA A 239 -4.04 -8.40 16.14
N PRO A 240 -4.02 -9.65 16.62
CA PRO A 240 -3.06 -10.07 17.62
C PRO A 240 -1.64 -9.90 17.10
N ILE A 241 -0.71 -9.54 18.01
CA ILE A 241 0.71 -9.49 17.69
C ILE A 241 1.19 -10.92 17.44
N SER A 242 1.41 -11.24 16.18
CA SER A 242 1.87 -12.57 15.75
C SER A 242 3.36 -12.54 15.40
N PRO A 243 4.09 -13.65 15.58
CA PRO A 243 5.44 -13.79 15.05
C PRO A 243 5.50 -13.54 13.54
N MET A 244 6.68 -13.12 13.08
CA MET A 244 6.90 -12.92 11.65
C MET A 244 6.74 -14.26 10.90
N LYS A 245 5.93 -14.24 9.83
CA LYS A 245 5.71 -15.38 8.94
C LYS A 245 6.98 -15.60 8.10
N LYS A 246 7.37 -16.85 7.92
CA LYS A 246 8.44 -17.20 6.99
C LYS A 246 7.93 -17.01 5.56
N ALA A 247 8.64 -16.21 4.78
CA ALA A 247 8.33 -16.00 3.37
C ALA A 247 8.60 -17.27 2.55
N ASP A 248 7.77 -17.51 1.55
CA ASP A 248 7.90 -18.53 0.52
C ASP A 248 7.93 -17.89 -0.87
N GLU A 249 7.86 -18.69 -1.94
CA GLU A 249 7.96 -18.21 -3.31
C GLU A 249 6.76 -17.35 -3.74
N THR A 250 5.62 -17.50 -3.08
CA THR A 250 4.38 -16.77 -3.36
C THR A 250 4.25 -15.47 -2.56
N THR A 251 5.09 -15.28 -1.55
CA THR A 251 5.02 -14.13 -0.65
C THR A 251 5.45 -12.84 -1.34
N LEU A 252 4.56 -11.87 -1.47
CA LEU A 252 4.81 -10.54 -2.01
C LEU A 252 5.43 -10.55 -3.42
N VAL A 253 4.77 -11.19 -4.35
CA VAL A 253 5.11 -11.14 -5.78
C VAL A 253 4.55 -9.88 -6.45
N GLY A 254 5.00 -9.59 -7.68
CA GLY A 254 4.56 -8.38 -8.41
C GLY A 254 3.04 -8.31 -8.61
N GLY A 255 2.43 -7.25 -8.13
CA GLY A 255 0.99 -7.02 -8.13
C GLY A 255 0.32 -7.22 -6.77
N ASP A 256 0.96 -7.94 -5.84
CA ASP A 256 0.42 -8.17 -4.50
C ASP A 256 0.25 -6.86 -3.71
N SER A 257 -0.73 -6.85 -2.83
CA SER A 257 -0.89 -5.76 -1.88
C SER A 257 0.09 -5.93 -0.72
N VAL A 258 0.83 -4.88 -0.41
CA VAL A 258 1.80 -4.83 0.67
C VAL A 258 1.47 -3.69 1.62
N SER A 259 1.64 -3.92 2.92
CA SER A 259 1.47 -2.90 3.96
C SER A 259 2.76 -2.64 4.72
N MET A 260 2.97 -1.37 5.09
CA MET A 260 3.90 -0.97 6.14
C MET A 260 3.11 -0.82 7.43
N GLN A 261 3.29 -1.73 8.37
CA GLN A 261 2.53 -1.79 9.62
C GLN A 261 3.24 -0.98 10.71
N LEU A 262 2.93 0.31 10.78
CA LEU A 262 3.61 1.27 11.66
C LEU A 262 3.33 1.02 13.14
N THR A 263 2.11 0.58 13.46
CA THR A 263 1.74 0.03 14.78
C THR A 263 0.96 -1.26 14.60
N ARG A 264 1.04 -2.17 15.57
CA ARG A 264 0.28 -3.43 15.58
C ARG A 264 -0.12 -3.83 17.00
N GLY A 265 -1.23 -4.52 17.15
CA GLY A 265 -1.86 -4.85 18.43
C GLY A 265 -3.18 -4.12 18.57
N ASP A 266 -3.55 -3.71 19.78
CA ASP A 266 -4.84 -3.04 20.06
C ASP A 266 -5.01 -1.75 19.24
N TYR A 267 -3.91 -1.07 18.93
CA TYR A 267 -3.86 0.02 17.95
C TYR A 267 -3.05 -0.44 16.75
N SER A 268 -3.71 -0.56 15.60
CA SER A 268 -3.06 -0.90 14.34
C SER A 268 -3.16 0.24 13.34
N LEU A 269 -2.01 0.63 12.80
CA LEU A 269 -1.87 1.69 11.83
C LEU A 269 -0.96 1.18 10.71
N ALA A 270 -1.52 1.09 9.51
CA ALA A 270 -0.82 0.51 8.37
C ALA A 270 -1.02 1.32 7.09
N ALA A 271 0.06 1.56 6.38
CA ALA A 271 0.07 2.18 5.07
C ALA A 271 0.11 1.10 3.98
N ALA A 272 -0.76 1.17 2.98
CA ALA A 272 -0.88 0.14 1.96
C ALA A 272 -0.49 0.62 0.56
N GLY A 273 0.14 -0.27 -0.21
CA GLY A 273 0.50 -0.10 -1.61
C GLY A 273 0.56 -1.43 -2.34
N THR A 274 1.33 -1.46 -3.42
CA THR A 274 1.46 -2.65 -4.28
C THR A 274 2.93 -2.97 -4.51
N VAL A 275 3.27 -4.25 -4.57
CA VAL A 275 4.59 -4.76 -4.92
C VAL A 275 4.80 -4.60 -6.42
N THR A 276 5.93 -3.98 -6.80
CA THR A 276 6.31 -3.85 -8.21
C THR A 276 7.10 -5.07 -8.68
N TRP A 277 8.08 -5.46 -7.88
CA TRP A 277 8.98 -6.54 -8.24
C TRP A 277 9.57 -7.19 -7.00
N ARG A 278 9.71 -8.50 -7.08
CA ARG A 278 10.48 -9.32 -6.13
C ARG A 278 11.69 -9.93 -6.83
N ASP A 279 12.87 -9.75 -6.26
CA ASP A 279 14.12 -10.37 -6.68
C ASP A 279 14.72 -11.11 -5.48
N GLY A 280 14.44 -12.41 -5.39
CA GLY A 280 14.80 -13.23 -4.24
C GLY A 280 14.15 -12.73 -2.94
N ASP A 281 14.95 -12.20 -2.02
CA ASP A 281 14.50 -11.60 -0.76
C ASP A 281 14.21 -10.09 -0.86
N LYS A 282 14.53 -9.46 -2.01
CA LYS A 282 14.35 -8.04 -2.24
C LYS A 282 12.94 -7.74 -2.74
N ILE A 283 12.30 -6.75 -2.14
CA ILE A 283 10.98 -6.23 -2.53
C ILE A 283 11.11 -4.78 -2.96
N TYR A 284 10.62 -4.48 -4.15
CA TYR A 284 10.48 -3.14 -4.70
C TYR A 284 8.99 -2.81 -4.77
N ALA A 285 8.57 -1.67 -4.21
CA ALA A 285 7.15 -1.32 -4.13
C ALA A 285 6.91 0.19 -4.26
N PHE A 286 5.65 0.59 -4.42
CA PHE A 286 5.09 1.94 -4.46
C PHE A 286 5.48 2.76 -5.71
N GLY A 287 6.72 2.73 -6.18
CA GLY A 287 7.18 3.55 -7.30
C GLY A 287 7.33 5.05 -7.00
N HIS A 288 7.01 5.48 -5.81
CA HIS A 288 7.19 6.83 -5.24
C HIS A 288 7.55 6.72 -3.75
N PRO A 289 8.08 7.77 -3.11
CA PRO A 289 8.41 7.70 -1.68
C PRO A 289 7.14 7.56 -0.83
N PHE A 290 7.27 6.89 0.30
CA PHE A 290 6.26 6.91 1.35
C PHE A 290 6.26 8.25 2.10
N LEU A 291 7.37 8.56 2.77
CA LEU A 291 7.62 9.82 3.48
C LEU A 291 9.02 10.38 3.23
N SER A 292 9.77 9.78 2.30
CA SER A 292 11.18 10.14 2.01
C SER A 292 12.11 9.97 3.22
N LEU A 293 11.92 8.92 4.01
CA LEU A 293 12.67 8.68 5.24
C LEU A 293 14.14 8.32 5.00
N GLY A 294 14.51 7.95 3.77
CA GLY A 294 15.86 7.48 3.46
C GLY A 294 16.06 6.03 3.89
N ILE A 295 17.01 5.77 4.81
CA ILE A 295 17.16 4.47 5.45
C ILE A 295 16.05 4.33 6.49
N SER A 296 15.36 3.20 6.47
CA SER A 296 14.20 2.92 7.33
C SER A 296 14.29 1.51 7.92
N ASP A 297 13.44 1.22 8.90
CA ASP A 297 13.29 -0.09 9.53
C ASP A 297 11.80 -0.33 9.81
N LEU A 298 10.96 -0.25 8.74
CA LEU A 298 9.53 -0.31 8.89
C LEU A 298 9.00 -1.74 8.64
N PRO A 299 8.10 -2.24 9.49
CA PRO A 299 7.50 -3.57 9.32
C PRO A 299 6.82 -3.72 7.96
N MET A 300 7.19 -4.76 7.23
CA MET A 300 6.61 -5.15 5.95
C MET A 300 5.70 -6.36 6.13
N ALA A 301 4.44 -6.20 5.77
CA ALA A 301 3.42 -7.23 5.91
C ALA A 301 2.71 -7.50 4.57
N GLU A 302 2.24 -8.73 4.40
CA GLU A 302 1.21 -9.05 3.42
C GLU A 302 -0.04 -8.25 3.74
N SER A 303 -0.92 -8.04 2.78
CA SER A 303 -2.09 -7.20 2.95
C SER A 303 -3.29 -7.79 2.24
N HIS A 304 -4.42 -7.86 2.95
CA HIS A 304 -5.71 -8.26 2.40
C HIS A 304 -6.52 -7.04 2.02
N VAL A 305 -6.97 -6.98 0.76
CA VAL A 305 -7.80 -5.89 0.24
C VAL A 305 -9.27 -6.26 0.42
N ILE A 306 -9.96 -5.53 1.28
CA ILE A 306 -11.41 -5.72 1.46
C ILE A 306 -12.13 -5.33 0.19
N THR A 307 -11.82 -4.16 -0.35
CA THR A 307 -12.34 -3.64 -1.63
C THR A 307 -11.61 -2.35 -2.04
N VAL A 308 -11.79 -1.94 -3.27
CA VAL A 308 -11.49 -0.56 -3.71
C VAL A 308 -12.76 0.26 -3.60
N ILE A 309 -12.72 1.36 -2.85
CA ILE A 309 -13.83 2.29 -2.68
C ILE A 309 -13.76 3.34 -3.80
N PRO A 310 -14.71 3.35 -4.76
CA PRO A 310 -14.80 4.43 -5.75
C PRO A 310 -15.25 5.72 -5.06
N SER A 311 -14.53 6.79 -5.31
CA SER A 311 -14.85 8.11 -4.76
C SER A 311 -14.65 9.19 -5.81
N VAL A 312 -15.48 10.22 -5.76
CA VAL A 312 -15.39 11.38 -6.67
C VAL A 312 -14.08 12.15 -6.44
N ASN A 313 -13.62 12.23 -5.19
CA ASN A 313 -12.42 12.99 -4.87
C ASN A 313 -11.15 12.14 -5.04
N ASN A 314 -11.13 10.96 -4.45
CA ASN A 314 -9.98 10.06 -4.51
C ASN A 314 -10.44 8.64 -4.16
N SER A 315 -10.50 7.77 -5.14
CA SER A 315 -10.74 6.34 -4.91
C SER A 315 -9.57 5.74 -4.13
N PHE A 316 -9.83 4.77 -3.27
CA PHE A 316 -8.78 4.19 -2.44
C PHE A 316 -9.00 2.70 -2.16
N LYS A 317 -7.90 2.01 -1.95
CA LYS A 317 -7.86 0.62 -1.52
C LYS A 317 -8.11 0.57 -0.01
N LEU A 318 -9.20 -0.09 0.39
CA LEU A 318 -9.43 -0.44 1.79
C LEU A 318 -8.72 -1.76 2.05
N ALA A 319 -7.55 -1.68 2.62
CA ALA A 319 -6.69 -2.83 2.88
C ALA A 319 -6.35 -2.92 4.37
N VAL A 320 -6.21 -4.13 4.86
CA VAL A 320 -5.78 -4.42 6.23
C VAL A 320 -4.49 -5.24 6.17
N PRO A 321 -3.53 -4.96 7.07
CA PRO A 321 -2.32 -5.78 7.14
C PRO A 321 -2.68 -7.20 7.59
N ASP A 322 -1.94 -8.15 7.06
CA ASP A 322 -1.98 -9.56 7.46
C ASP A 322 -0.67 -9.93 8.16
N SER A 323 0.02 -10.95 7.68
CA SER A 323 1.23 -11.45 8.31
C SER A 323 2.45 -10.57 8.00
N MET A 324 3.21 -10.21 9.03
CA MET A 324 4.51 -9.57 8.86
C MET A 324 5.50 -10.58 8.26
N VAL A 325 6.20 -10.18 7.20
CA VAL A 325 7.09 -11.06 6.42
C VAL A 325 8.52 -10.52 6.26
N GLY A 326 8.76 -9.27 6.70
CA GLY A 326 10.05 -8.64 6.56
C GLY A 326 10.07 -7.17 6.97
N THR A 327 11.03 -6.43 6.41
CA THR A 327 11.28 -5.03 6.73
C THR A 327 11.45 -4.19 5.47
N MET A 328 10.79 -3.03 5.39
CA MET A 328 11.11 -1.98 4.43
C MET A 328 12.33 -1.21 4.95
N THR A 329 13.43 -1.33 4.23
CA THR A 329 14.75 -0.84 4.68
C THR A 329 15.15 0.49 4.05
N GLN A 330 14.46 0.92 3.00
CA GLN A 330 14.70 2.21 2.35
C GLN A 330 13.39 2.80 1.82
N ASP A 331 13.27 4.12 1.97
CA ASP A 331 12.18 4.95 1.44
C ASP A 331 12.80 6.12 0.66
N ARG A 332 12.76 6.06 -0.68
CA ARG A 332 13.45 6.99 -1.57
C ARG A 332 12.54 7.51 -2.68
N ALA A 333 13.04 8.45 -3.46
CA ALA A 333 12.26 9.18 -4.47
C ALA A 333 11.52 8.30 -5.49
N THR A 334 12.03 7.12 -5.83
CA THR A 334 11.43 6.21 -6.83
C THR A 334 10.77 4.98 -6.23
N GLY A 335 10.53 4.96 -4.90
CA GLY A 335 9.82 3.86 -4.25
C GLY A 335 10.29 3.53 -2.86
N VAL A 336 9.76 2.43 -2.34
CA VAL A 336 10.21 1.79 -1.11
C VAL A 336 10.84 0.45 -1.43
N PHE A 337 11.85 0.09 -0.63
CA PHE A 337 12.61 -1.15 -0.80
C PHE A 337 12.64 -1.94 0.50
N GLY A 338 12.35 -3.24 0.40
CA GLY A 338 12.29 -4.13 1.56
C GLY A 338 13.13 -5.40 1.41
N ARG A 339 13.25 -6.09 2.54
CA ARG A 339 13.89 -7.40 2.67
C ARG A 339 12.95 -8.39 3.33
N LEU A 340 12.64 -9.49 2.67
CA LEU A 340 11.95 -10.63 3.28
C LEU A 340 12.83 -11.31 4.32
N GLY A 341 12.21 -11.81 5.38
CA GLY A 341 12.90 -12.54 6.44
C GLY A 341 13.71 -11.68 7.41
N GLN A 342 13.88 -10.38 7.15
CA GLN A 342 14.52 -9.45 8.08
C GLN A 342 13.48 -8.94 9.08
N ALA A 343 13.71 -9.13 10.36
CA ALA A 343 12.82 -8.64 11.40
C ALA A 343 13.05 -7.14 11.66
N PRO A 344 11.98 -6.29 11.63
CA PRO A 344 12.10 -4.90 12.02
C PRO A 344 12.22 -4.75 13.53
N LYS A 345 12.75 -3.62 13.97
CA LYS A 345 12.78 -3.26 15.39
C LYS A 345 11.45 -2.63 15.78
N MET A 346 10.79 -3.24 16.78
CA MET A 346 9.53 -2.75 17.32
C MET A 346 9.71 -2.38 18.79
N ILE A 347 9.00 -1.33 19.20
CA ILE A 347 8.95 -0.89 20.60
C ILE A 347 7.62 -1.37 21.20
N PRO A 348 7.64 -2.27 22.17
CA PRO A 348 6.42 -2.68 22.86
C PRO A 348 5.91 -1.54 23.74
N VAL A 349 4.60 -1.29 23.68
CA VAL A 349 3.91 -0.26 24.44
C VAL A 349 2.75 -0.89 25.19
N ARG A 350 2.66 -0.57 26.47
CA ARG A 350 1.54 -0.96 27.31
C ARG A 350 0.96 0.27 28.01
N ILE A 351 -0.33 0.50 27.81
CA ILE A 351 -1.05 1.59 28.46
C ILE A 351 -2.09 0.97 29.41
N ASN A 352 -2.03 1.35 30.69
CA ASN A 352 -3.05 1.00 31.67
C ASN A 352 -3.96 2.22 31.85
N VAL A 353 -5.22 2.07 31.58
CA VAL A 353 -6.22 3.14 31.71
C VAL A 353 -7.12 2.82 32.89
N THR A 354 -7.15 3.67 33.91
CA THR A 354 -8.05 3.51 35.03
C THR A 354 -9.12 4.59 34.98
N SER A 355 -10.36 4.18 34.77
CA SER A 355 -11.50 5.10 34.76
C SER A 355 -11.81 5.61 36.16
N SER A 356 -12.55 6.71 36.24
CA SER A 356 -13.07 7.26 37.51
C SER A 356 -13.94 6.26 38.33
N ARG A 357 -14.41 5.18 37.67
CA ARG A 357 -15.19 4.10 38.30
C ARG A 357 -14.32 2.95 38.81
N GLY A 358 -12.98 3.07 38.70
CA GLY A 358 -12.05 2.04 39.14
C GLY A 358 -11.90 0.85 38.18
N GLN A 359 -12.50 0.92 36.99
CA GLN A 359 -12.24 -0.06 35.94
C GLN A 359 -10.89 0.21 35.32
N THR A 360 -10.08 -0.85 35.11
CA THR A 360 -8.77 -0.75 34.44
C THR A 360 -8.80 -1.54 33.17
N ASP A 361 -8.55 -0.84 32.06
CA ASP A 361 -8.33 -1.43 30.74
C ASP A 361 -6.83 -1.42 30.42
N VAL A 362 -6.36 -2.45 29.73
CA VAL A 362 -4.96 -2.60 29.34
C VAL A 362 -4.89 -2.62 27.81
N ILE A 363 -4.18 -1.66 27.24
CA ILE A 363 -3.96 -1.55 25.82
C ILE A 363 -2.52 -1.96 25.53
N ASN A 364 -2.34 -2.97 24.67
CA ASN A 364 -1.03 -3.49 24.28
C ASN A 364 -0.84 -3.35 22.78
N PHE A 365 0.23 -2.72 22.37
CA PHE A 365 0.60 -2.58 20.97
C PHE A 365 2.11 -2.44 20.83
N GLU A 366 2.60 -2.57 19.60
CA GLU A 366 3.99 -2.30 19.26
C GLU A 366 4.06 -1.16 18.24
N VAL A 367 5.11 -0.36 18.32
CA VAL A 367 5.36 0.78 17.43
C VAL A 367 6.65 0.56 16.68
N ALA A 368 6.67 0.85 15.39
CA ALA A 368 7.89 0.84 14.59
C ALA A 368 8.92 1.82 15.16
N LYS A 369 10.19 1.37 15.24
CA LYS A 369 11.29 2.19 15.73
C LYS A 369 11.85 3.05 14.60
N ASP A 370 11.55 4.35 14.65
CA ASP A 370 12.05 5.36 13.71
C ASP A 370 12.13 6.71 14.42
N ASP A 371 13.18 7.48 14.18
CA ASP A 371 13.43 8.73 14.92
C ASP A 371 12.32 9.77 14.70
N PHE A 372 11.69 9.77 13.53
CA PHE A 372 10.60 10.68 13.18
C PHE A 372 9.22 10.09 13.51
N LEU A 373 8.98 8.82 13.10
CA LEU A 373 7.65 8.21 13.22
C LEU A 373 7.30 7.80 14.63
N THR A 374 8.25 7.29 15.43
CA THR A 374 7.94 6.78 16.79
C THR A 374 7.27 7.82 17.67
N PRO A 375 7.78 9.07 17.79
CA PRO A 375 7.13 10.10 18.61
C PRO A 375 5.72 10.44 18.13
N LEU A 376 5.53 10.50 16.81
CA LEU A 376 4.25 10.78 16.20
C LEU A 376 3.23 9.68 16.47
N LEU A 377 3.61 8.40 16.26
CA LEU A 377 2.74 7.24 16.45
C LEU A 377 2.31 7.10 17.92
N LEU A 378 3.25 7.33 18.84
CA LEU A 378 2.96 7.38 20.27
C LEU A 378 2.00 8.52 20.60
N ASN A 379 2.20 9.69 20.01
CA ASN A 379 1.33 10.85 20.20
C ASN A 379 -0.11 10.54 19.76
N ILE A 380 -0.28 9.97 18.56
CA ILE A 380 -1.60 9.55 18.06
C ILE A 380 -2.24 8.51 18.99
N ALA A 381 -1.47 7.52 19.46
CA ALA A 381 -1.96 6.45 20.32
C ALA A 381 -2.38 6.97 21.72
N ILE A 382 -1.56 7.82 22.33
CA ILE A 382 -1.83 8.42 23.64
C ILE A 382 -3.05 9.34 23.56
N TYR A 383 -3.12 10.19 22.54
CA TYR A 383 -4.28 11.04 22.30
C TYR A 383 -5.56 10.22 22.13
N ASN A 384 -5.50 9.17 21.29
CA ASN A 384 -6.63 8.26 21.10
C ASN A 384 -7.09 7.63 22.41
N THR A 385 -6.15 7.16 23.22
CA THR A 385 -6.46 6.57 24.53
C THR A 385 -7.16 7.58 25.45
N ALA A 386 -6.69 8.82 25.47
CA ALA A 386 -7.30 9.88 26.30
C ALA A 386 -8.73 10.21 25.83
N VAL A 387 -8.96 10.30 24.52
CA VAL A 387 -10.27 10.67 23.94
C VAL A 387 -11.25 9.51 23.93
N ALA A 388 -10.81 8.29 23.64
CA ALA A 388 -11.70 7.13 23.50
C ALA A 388 -12.33 6.68 24.82
N GLN A 389 -11.70 6.97 25.96
CA GLN A 389 -12.14 6.56 27.29
C GLN A 389 -13.05 7.59 27.99
N GLU A 390 -13.14 8.81 27.42
CA GLU A 390 -13.81 9.90 28.10
C GLU A 390 -15.12 10.30 27.41
N ARG A 391 -16.00 10.96 28.19
CA ARG A 391 -17.27 11.50 27.69
C ARG A 391 -16.97 12.60 26.66
N THR A 392 -17.66 12.56 25.54
CA THR A 392 -17.63 13.61 24.51
C THR A 392 -18.22 14.96 24.95
N LEU A 393 -18.81 15.06 26.16
CA LEU A 393 -19.46 16.25 26.69
C LEU A 393 -19.09 16.45 28.16
N GLY A 394 -18.46 17.58 28.48
CA GLY A 394 -18.08 18.03 29.81
C GLY A 394 -16.58 18.15 30.03
N ASP A 395 -16.23 18.79 31.16
CA ASP A 395 -14.80 18.92 31.55
C ASP A 395 -14.26 17.58 32.01
N THR A 396 -13.09 17.22 31.51
CA THR A 396 -12.40 15.99 31.84
C THR A 396 -10.96 16.30 32.27
N THR A 397 -10.52 15.67 33.35
CA THR A 397 -9.13 15.70 33.80
C THR A 397 -8.51 14.34 33.54
N VAL A 398 -7.47 14.30 32.76
CA VAL A 398 -6.66 13.11 32.50
C VAL A 398 -5.32 13.27 33.20
N GLN A 399 -4.96 12.30 34.04
CA GLN A 399 -3.63 12.23 34.64
C GLN A 399 -2.83 11.14 33.93
N ILE A 400 -1.73 11.52 33.30
CA ILE A 400 -0.82 10.60 32.62
C ILE A 400 0.44 10.45 33.49
N ALA A 401 0.75 9.20 33.85
CA ALA A 401 1.98 8.84 34.53
C ALA A 401 2.60 7.63 33.82
N GLY A 402 3.91 7.63 33.63
CA GLY A 402 4.58 6.52 32.95
C GLY A 402 6.09 6.64 33.01
N GLU A 403 6.75 5.55 32.65
CA GLU A 403 8.19 5.46 32.48
C GLU A 403 8.48 4.95 31.06
N ILE A 404 9.46 5.56 30.40
CA ILE A 404 9.96 5.08 29.11
C ILE A 404 11.34 4.48 29.39
N ALA A 405 11.44 3.15 29.25
CA ALA A 405 12.73 2.46 29.24
C ALA A 405 13.27 2.41 27.81
N ILE A 406 14.46 2.97 27.59
CA ILE A 406 15.10 3.07 26.27
C ILE A 406 16.27 2.05 26.23
#